data_ec311d2aa9fb28187b1ab4ad74a77518
#
_entry.id   ec311d2aa9fb28187b1ab4ad74a77518
#
_cell.length_a   1.000
_cell.length_b   1.000
_cell.length_c   1.000
_cell.angle_alpha   90.00
_cell.angle_beta   90.00
_cell.angle_gamma   90.00
#
_symmetry.space_group_name_H-M   'P 1'
#
loop_
_entity.id
_entity.type
_entity.pdbx_description
1 polymer ?
#
loop_
_entity_poly.entity_id
_entity_poly.type
_entity_poly.pdbx_seq_one_letter_code
_entity_poly.pdbx_strand_id
1 'polypeptide(L)'
;KKGVAIVSIEVRESDIAIFPAQVEDIKNAMECVMRKISEFDLPFDMNEAYLMGHSSGGHLAMMAVLYNASGMIKIPNVKGVILESASSDILICSNAPLPAWMSVRPSAVLLGVDSIDGNEEMAYKASCTSLISEDIILPPVLMLHCINDPVVSVENSRTLYRKLDEKNHSVEYYEIKDWEEHGGNIYFSEAVLSIIQDFIKKTK
;
A
#
# COMPACT_ATOMS: atom_id res chain seq x y z
N LYS A 1 -18.08 17.53 -1.06
CA LYS A 1 -17.49 17.72 0.28
C LYS A 1 -18.07 16.65 1.19
N LYS A 2 -17.29 15.60 1.52
CA LYS A 2 -17.79 14.40 2.23
C LYS A 2 -17.21 14.26 3.64
N GLY A 3 -16.66 15.34 4.22
CA GLY A 3 -16.09 15.33 5.57
C GLY A 3 -14.79 14.52 5.70
N VAL A 4 -14.06 14.34 4.58
CA VAL A 4 -12.77 13.67 4.54
C VAL A 4 -11.69 14.68 4.16
N ALA A 5 -10.61 14.74 4.94
CA ALA A 5 -9.39 15.44 4.59
C ALA A 5 -8.41 14.47 3.92
N ILE A 6 -7.67 14.96 2.95
CA ILE A 6 -6.64 14.17 2.26
C ILE A 6 -5.31 14.87 2.48
N VAL A 7 -4.31 14.10 2.92
CA VAL A 7 -2.93 14.54 3.03
C VAL A 7 -2.09 13.67 2.09
N SER A 8 -1.48 14.28 1.09
CA SER A 8 -0.51 13.61 0.23
C SER A 8 0.85 13.58 0.90
N ILE A 9 1.44 12.40 0.97
CA ILE A 9 2.78 12.19 1.53
C ILE A 9 3.75 11.98 0.39
N GLU A 10 4.86 12.72 0.42
CA GLU A 10 6.03 12.49 -0.42
C GLU A 10 7.05 11.67 0.39
N VAL A 11 7.64 10.68 -0.24
CA VAL A 11 8.68 9.83 0.35
C VAL A 11 9.97 9.97 -0.47
N ARG A 12 11.11 9.67 0.13
CA ARG A 12 12.39 9.67 -0.58
C ARG A 12 12.37 8.68 -1.75
N GLU A 13 12.86 9.13 -2.89
CA GLU A 13 13.10 8.28 -4.05
C GLU A 13 14.20 7.26 -3.74
N SER A 14 14.22 6.13 -4.46
CA SER A 14 15.16 5.04 -4.18
C SER A 14 16.61 5.33 -4.57
N ASP A 15 16.86 6.37 -5.37
CA ASP A 15 18.20 6.91 -5.64
C ASP A 15 18.77 7.74 -4.47
N ILE A 16 17.89 8.22 -3.57
CA ILE A 16 18.27 8.94 -2.35
C ILE A 16 18.42 7.96 -1.19
N ALA A 17 17.46 7.02 -1.04
CA ALA A 17 17.50 6.01 0.01
C ALA A 17 16.67 4.78 -0.39
N ILE A 18 17.26 3.60 -0.23
CA ILE A 18 16.60 2.33 -0.54
C ILE A 18 15.60 1.95 0.56
N PHE A 19 14.74 0.97 0.26
CA PHE A 19 13.82 0.37 1.23
C PHE A 19 14.60 -0.17 2.46
N PRO A 20 14.13 0.06 3.71
CA PRO A 20 12.77 0.53 4.09
C PRO A 20 12.67 2.04 4.42
N ALA A 21 13.57 2.89 3.94
CA ALA A 21 13.58 4.33 4.28
C ALA A 21 12.23 5.02 4.01
N GLN A 22 11.52 4.63 2.96
CA GLN A 22 10.21 5.16 2.59
C GLN A 22 9.14 4.86 3.66
N VAL A 23 9.25 3.74 4.36
CA VAL A 23 8.34 3.39 5.47
C VAL A 23 8.57 4.32 6.68
N GLU A 24 9.83 4.69 6.95
CA GLU A 24 10.17 5.69 7.96
C GLU A 24 9.64 7.07 7.59
N ASP A 25 9.66 7.43 6.30
CA ASP A 25 9.12 8.69 5.82
C ASP A 25 7.61 8.77 6.04
N ILE A 26 6.87 7.68 5.82
CA ILE A 26 5.43 7.60 6.13
C ILE A 26 5.19 7.81 7.63
N LYS A 27 5.96 7.11 8.49
CA LYS A 27 5.88 7.30 9.95
C LYS A 27 6.09 8.77 10.33
N ASN A 28 7.16 9.38 9.84
CA ASN A 28 7.50 10.77 10.16
C ASN A 28 6.44 11.75 9.64
N ALA A 29 5.87 11.49 8.46
CA ALA A 29 4.78 12.29 7.91
C ALA A 29 3.51 12.19 8.76
N MET A 30 3.11 11.00 9.19
CA MET A 30 1.95 10.80 10.07
C MET A 30 2.14 11.52 11.42
N GLU A 31 3.32 11.43 12.03
CA GLU A 31 3.66 12.15 13.27
C GLU A 31 3.62 13.69 13.06
N CYS A 32 4.08 14.15 11.89
CA CYS A 32 4.02 15.56 11.53
C CYS A 32 2.57 16.04 11.38
N VAL A 33 1.72 15.29 10.68
CA VAL A 33 0.29 15.59 10.51
C VAL A 33 -0.41 15.67 11.87
N MET A 34 -0.20 14.68 12.74
CA MET A 34 -0.77 14.65 14.08
C MET A 34 -0.36 15.91 14.90
N ARG A 35 0.90 16.28 14.85
CA ARG A 35 1.41 17.49 15.51
C ARG A 35 0.75 18.75 14.92
N LYS A 36 0.61 18.85 13.58
CA LYS A 36 -0.01 19.99 12.92
C LYS A 36 -1.51 20.12 13.21
N ILE A 37 -2.22 19.01 13.31
CA ILE A 37 -3.63 19.01 13.74
C ILE A 37 -3.74 19.64 15.13
N SER A 38 -2.90 19.23 16.07
CA SER A 38 -2.89 19.80 17.43
C SER A 38 -2.41 21.26 17.47
N GLU A 39 -1.34 21.59 16.74
CA GLU A 39 -0.75 22.94 16.72
C GLU A 39 -1.73 24.00 16.18
N PHE A 40 -2.53 23.64 15.17
CA PHE A 40 -3.45 24.57 14.50
C PHE A 40 -4.92 24.35 14.88
N ASP A 41 -5.20 23.53 15.90
CA ASP A 41 -6.57 23.18 16.32
C ASP A 41 -7.49 22.79 15.15
N LEU A 42 -6.98 21.90 14.28
CA LEU A 42 -7.71 21.48 13.10
C LEU A 42 -8.80 20.46 13.48
N PRO A 43 -9.98 20.52 12.85
CA PRO A 43 -11.13 19.68 13.21
C PRO A 43 -11.01 18.24 12.64
N PHE A 44 -9.85 17.59 12.82
CA PHE A 44 -9.59 16.23 12.38
C PHE A 44 -9.14 15.36 13.54
N ASP A 45 -9.59 14.10 13.52
CA ASP A 45 -9.19 13.09 14.49
C ASP A 45 -8.26 12.07 13.84
N MET A 46 -7.02 11.98 14.30
CA MET A 46 -6.06 10.97 13.80
C MET A 46 -6.46 9.53 14.14
N ASN A 47 -7.35 9.32 15.13
CA ASN A 47 -7.92 7.99 15.38
C ASN A 47 -8.87 7.52 14.26
N GLU A 48 -9.28 8.42 13.36
CA GLU A 48 -10.08 8.15 12.17
C GLU A 48 -9.22 8.16 10.88
N ALA A 49 -7.90 7.98 11.00
CA ALA A 49 -6.98 8.00 9.86
C ALA A 49 -7.04 6.70 9.05
N TYR A 50 -6.90 6.82 7.75
CA TYR A 50 -6.73 5.73 6.79
C TYR A 50 -5.43 5.95 6.02
N LEU A 51 -4.71 4.87 5.73
CA LEU A 51 -3.63 4.91 4.75
C LEU A 51 -4.19 4.44 3.40
N MET A 52 -3.87 5.20 2.35
CA MET A 52 -4.28 4.86 0.99
C MET A 52 -3.09 4.99 0.06
N GLY A 53 -2.94 4.05 -0.85
CA GLY A 53 -1.88 4.12 -1.84
C GLY A 53 -2.17 3.35 -3.11
N HIS A 54 -1.65 3.90 -4.21
CA HIS A 54 -1.67 3.27 -5.53
C HIS A 54 -0.29 2.72 -5.87
N SER A 55 -0.22 1.56 -6.52
CA SER A 55 1.03 0.96 -7.02
C SER A 55 2.08 0.78 -5.90
N SER A 56 3.26 1.38 -6.03
CA SER A 56 4.30 1.44 -4.99
C SER A 56 3.80 2.14 -3.71
N GLY A 57 2.95 3.15 -3.82
CA GLY A 57 2.31 3.77 -2.65
C GLY A 57 1.42 2.81 -1.88
N GLY A 58 0.73 1.88 -2.58
CA GLY A 58 -0.02 0.79 -1.95
C GLY A 58 0.88 -0.20 -1.22
N HIS A 59 2.01 -0.59 -1.82
CA HIS A 59 3.03 -1.39 -1.15
C HIS A 59 3.50 -0.72 0.14
N LEU A 60 3.90 0.56 0.07
CA LEU A 60 4.42 1.30 1.21
C LEU A 60 3.36 1.51 2.31
N ALA A 61 2.10 1.78 1.95
CA ALA A 61 1.00 1.89 2.90
C ALA A 61 0.79 0.57 3.66
N MET A 62 0.80 -0.57 2.97
CA MET A 62 0.68 -1.88 3.60
C MET A 62 1.90 -2.22 4.46
N MET A 63 3.13 -1.94 3.96
CA MET A 63 4.36 -2.17 4.74
C MET A 63 4.40 -1.33 6.02
N ALA A 64 3.90 -0.09 6.00
CA ALA A 64 3.84 0.75 7.20
C ALA A 64 2.98 0.12 8.32
N VAL A 65 1.81 -0.43 8.00
CA VAL A 65 0.98 -1.10 9.01
C VAL A 65 1.54 -2.45 9.43
N LEU A 66 2.17 -3.19 8.52
CA LEU A 66 2.86 -4.45 8.84
C LEU A 66 4.06 -4.23 9.77
N TYR A 67 4.87 -3.22 9.51
CA TYR A 67 6.00 -2.85 10.37
C TYR A 67 5.53 -2.38 11.75
N ASN A 68 4.41 -1.63 11.80
CA ASN A 68 3.81 -1.24 13.07
C ASN A 68 3.28 -2.46 13.83
N ALA A 69 2.57 -3.36 13.18
CA ALA A 69 2.02 -4.58 13.79
C ALA A 69 3.11 -5.52 14.29
N SER A 70 4.26 -5.56 13.60
CA SER A 70 5.45 -6.35 13.99
C SER A 70 6.34 -5.66 15.02
N GLY A 71 6.00 -4.43 15.45
CA GLY A 71 6.77 -3.67 16.43
C GLY A 71 8.06 -3.05 15.90
N MET A 72 8.30 -3.07 14.58
CA MET A 72 9.49 -2.49 13.95
C MET A 72 9.46 -0.97 13.91
N ILE A 73 8.27 -0.37 13.77
CA ILE A 73 8.02 1.06 13.88
C ILE A 73 6.78 1.29 14.75
N LYS A 74 6.54 2.54 15.12
CA LYS A 74 5.29 2.96 15.77
C LYS A 74 4.67 4.10 14.97
N ILE A 75 3.48 3.89 14.45
CA ILE A 75 2.67 4.92 13.79
C ILE A 75 1.40 5.22 14.60
N PRO A 76 0.77 6.39 14.40
CA PRO A 76 -0.58 6.65 14.91
C PRO A 76 -1.56 5.56 14.47
N ASN A 77 -2.64 5.39 15.23
CA ASN A 77 -3.66 4.40 14.92
C ASN A 77 -4.25 4.61 13.52
N VAL A 78 -4.47 3.51 12.79
CA VAL A 78 -5.03 3.50 11.43
C VAL A 78 -6.30 2.63 11.44
N LYS A 79 -7.42 3.20 11.01
CA LYS A 79 -8.74 2.53 10.94
C LYS A 79 -8.85 1.55 9.77
N GLY A 80 -8.09 1.78 8.72
CA GLY A 80 -8.08 0.91 7.56
C GLY A 80 -7.00 1.28 6.56
N VAL A 81 -6.72 0.34 5.67
CA VAL A 81 -5.76 0.52 4.56
C VAL A 81 -6.48 0.29 3.25
N ILE A 82 -6.25 1.17 2.27
CA ILE A 82 -6.86 1.11 0.95
C ILE A 82 -5.75 0.98 -0.09
N LEU A 83 -5.77 -0.12 -0.83
CA LEU A 83 -4.73 -0.49 -1.79
C LEU A 83 -5.31 -0.49 -3.21
N GLU A 84 -4.75 0.34 -4.07
CA GLU A 84 -5.12 0.40 -5.49
C GLU A 84 -3.96 -0.11 -6.34
N SER A 85 -4.15 -1.21 -7.08
CA SER A 85 -3.13 -1.85 -7.93
C SER A 85 -1.75 -1.95 -7.24
N ALA A 86 -1.73 -2.35 -5.97
CA ALA A 86 -0.51 -2.33 -5.16
C ALA A 86 0.52 -3.37 -5.63
N SER A 87 1.78 -2.96 -5.73
CA SER A 87 2.94 -3.84 -5.98
C SER A 87 3.40 -4.56 -4.70
N SER A 88 2.49 -5.34 -4.11
CA SER A 88 2.60 -5.87 -2.75
C SER A 88 3.61 -7.00 -2.57
N ASP A 89 4.02 -7.65 -3.66
CA ASP A 89 5.00 -8.75 -3.66
C ASP A 89 6.12 -8.44 -4.64
N ILE A 90 7.31 -8.22 -4.11
CA ILE A 90 8.49 -7.79 -4.88
C ILE A 90 8.98 -8.91 -5.81
N LEU A 91 8.82 -10.19 -5.42
CA LEU A 91 9.18 -11.33 -6.27
C LEU A 91 8.21 -11.47 -7.46
N ILE A 92 6.90 -11.28 -7.24
CA ILE A 92 5.92 -11.27 -8.33
C ILE A 92 6.22 -10.10 -9.28
N CYS A 93 6.50 -8.90 -8.76
CA CYS A 93 6.85 -7.74 -9.56
C CYS A 93 8.13 -7.96 -10.38
N SER A 94 9.12 -8.66 -9.81
CA SER A 94 10.38 -8.94 -10.49
C SER A 94 10.25 -9.97 -11.62
N ASN A 95 9.33 -10.91 -11.51
CA ASN A 95 9.08 -11.95 -12.50
C ASN A 95 8.09 -11.53 -13.60
N ALA A 96 7.36 -10.43 -13.42
CA ALA A 96 6.45 -9.90 -14.42
C ALA A 96 7.21 -9.34 -15.64
N PRO A 97 6.65 -9.40 -16.85
CA PRO A 97 7.24 -8.72 -18.00
C PRO A 97 7.44 -7.23 -17.72
N LEU A 98 8.63 -6.72 -18.04
CA LEU A 98 8.90 -5.29 -17.91
C LEU A 98 8.20 -4.55 -19.07
N PRO A 99 7.36 -3.53 -18.80
CA PRO A 99 6.78 -2.71 -19.85
C PRO A 99 7.86 -2.11 -20.76
N ALA A 100 7.61 -2.07 -22.08
CA ALA A 100 8.61 -1.67 -23.08
C ALA A 100 9.16 -0.25 -22.91
N TRP A 101 8.43 0.61 -22.20
CA TRP A 101 8.83 1.98 -21.88
C TRP A 101 9.68 2.11 -20.60
N MET A 102 9.82 1.02 -19.83
CA MET A 102 10.68 0.97 -18.65
C MET A 102 12.06 0.41 -19.00
N SER A 103 13.11 1.09 -18.61
CA SER A 103 14.50 0.65 -18.82
C SER A 103 15.09 -0.08 -17.61
N VAL A 104 14.49 0.10 -16.44
CA VAL A 104 14.95 -0.52 -15.18
C VAL A 104 13.76 -1.12 -14.43
N ARG A 105 14.04 -2.13 -13.64
CA ARG A 105 13.02 -2.81 -12.83
C ARG A 105 12.82 -2.07 -11.52
N PRO A 106 11.62 -1.50 -11.24
CA PRO A 106 11.39 -0.73 -10.01
C PRO A 106 11.66 -1.53 -8.73
N SER A 107 11.41 -2.85 -8.75
CA SER A 107 11.69 -3.73 -7.62
C SER A 107 13.19 -3.81 -7.28
N ALA A 108 14.07 -3.84 -8.28
CA ALA A 108 15.50 -3.83 -8.07
C ALA A 108 15.99 -2.46 -7.56
N VAL A 109 15.49 -1.38 -8.18
CA VAL A 109 15.79 0.00 -7.74
C VAL A 109 15.36 0.24 -6.29
N LEU A 110 14.19 -0.24 -5.90
CA LEU A 110 13.68 -0.14 -4.52
C LEU A 110 14.66 -0.74 -3.50
N LEU A 111 15.30 -1.85 -3.87
CA LEU A 111 16.23 -2.57 -3.01
C LEU A 111 17.69 -2.14 -3.16
N GLY A 112 17.99 -1.25 -4.11
CA GLY A 112 19.35 -0.79 -4.39
C GLY A 112 20.24 -1.88 -4.99
N VAL A 113 19.67 -2.78 -5.78
CA VAL A 113 20.38 -3.88 -6.45
C VAL A 113 20.22 -3.81 -7.96
N ASP A 114 21.16 -4.40 -8.70
CA ASP A 114 21.07 -4.42 -10.17
C ASP A 114 20.04 -5.45 -10.66
N SER A 115 19.85 -6.54 -9.94
CA SER A 115 18.88 -7.60 -10.24
C SER A 115 18.31 -8.19 -8.95
N ILE A 116 17.10 -8.73 -9.04
CA ILE A 116 16.52 -9.56 -7.97
C ILE A 116 17.15 -10.97 -7.96
N ASP A 117 17.65 -11.43 -9.10
CA ASP A 117 18.37 -12.69 -9.18
C ASP A 117 19.59 -12.66 -8.25
N GLY A 118 19.64 -13.59 -7.32
CA GLY A 118 20.65 -13.63 -6.23
C GLY A 118 20.32 -12.75 -5.02
N ASN A 119 19.21 -12.00 -5.06
CA ASN A 119 18.73 -11.14 -3.96
C ASN A 119 17.28 -11.47 -3.55
N GLU A 120 16.85 -12.71 -3.80
CA GLU A 120 15.45 -13.15 -3.59
C GLU A 120 15.06 -13.07 -2.10
N GLU A 121 15.98 -13.32 -1.19
CA GLU A 121 15.70 -13.19 0.25
C GLU A 121 15.41 -11.73 0.64
N MET A 122 16.14 -10.78 0.06
CA MET A 122 15.88 -9.35 0.28
C MET A 122 14.53 -8.95 -0.31
N ALA A 123 14.21 -9.39 -1.51
CA ALA A 123 12.93 -9.17 -2.17
C ALA A 123 11.76 -9.77 -1.37
N TYR A 124 11.93 -10.98 -0.84
CA TYR A 124 10.94 -11.62 0.02
C TYR A 124 10.69 -10.78 1.29
N LYS A 125 11.73 -10.35 1.98
CA LYS A 125 11.62 -9.51 3.20
C LYS A 125 10.96 -8.15 2.93
N ALA A 126 11.09 -7.62 1.73
CA ALA A 126 10.43 -6.39 1.29
C ALA A 126 9.02 -6.61 0.74
N SER A 127 8.55 -7.84 0.62
CA SER A 127 7.18 -8.18 0.19
C SER A 127 6.23 -8.17 1.37
N CYS A 128 5.03 -7.60 1.19
CA CYS A 128 4.00 -7.53 2.24
C CYS A 128 3.64 -8.92 2.78
N THR A 129 3.59 -9.92 1.91
CA THR A 129 3.23 -11.30 2.26
C THR A 129 4.18 -11.96 3.27
N SER A 130 5.43 -11.48 3.36
CA SER A 130 6.45 -12.05 4.25
C SER A 130 6.19 -11.79 5.73
N LEU A 131 5.47 -10.74 6.05
CA LEU A 131 5.22 -10.28 7.43
C LEU A 131 3.83 -10.66 7.96
N ILE A 132 2.95 -11.23 7.12
CA ILE A 132 1.58 -11.57 7.51
C ILE A 132 1.58 -12.89 8.28
N SER A 133 1.19 -12.85 9.55
CA SER A 133 1.00 -14.00 10.43
C SER A 133 -0.32 -13.86 11.23
N GLU A 134 -0.74 -14.94 11.89
CA GLU A 134 -1.94 -14.94 12.75
C GLU A 134 -1.75 -14.12 14.03
N ASP A 135 -0.49 -13.91 14.45
CA ASP A 135 -0.15 -13.26 15.71
C ASP A 135 -0.17 -11.73 15.66
N ILE A 136 -0.24 -11.15 14.46
CA ILE A 136 -0.27 -9.68 14.29
C ILE A 136 -1.69 -9.17 14.17
N ILE A 137 -1.92 -7.96 14.67
CA ILE A 137 -3.20 -7.27 14.53
C ILE A 137 -3.07 -6.20 13.44
N LEU A 138 -3.83 -6.37 12.37
CA LEU A 138 -3.90 -5.42 11.25
C LEU A 138 -5.23 -4.67 11.26
N PRO A 139 -5.24 -3.40 10.82
CA PRO A 139 -6.48 -2.73 10.48
C PRO A 139 -7.14 -3.45 9.28
N PRO A 140 -8.48 -3.31 9.09
CA PRO A 140 -9.14 -3.79 7.89
C PRO A 140 -8.47 -3.28 6.62
N VAL A 141 -8.42 -4.13 5.58
CA VAL A 141 -7.77 -3.83 4.30
C VAL A 141 -8.81 -3.86 3.18
N LEU A 142 -8.88 -2.79 2.39
CA LEU A 142 -9.61 -2.76 1.13
C LEU A 142 -8.62 -2.84 -0.02
N MET A 143 -8.86 -3.74 -0.97
CA MET A 143 -7.99 -3.92 -2.13
C MET A 143 -8.82 -3.79 -3.43
N LEU A 144 -8.31 -3.01 -4.37
CA LEU A 144 -8.88 -2.81 -5.70
C LEU A 144 -7.78 -3.02 -6.74
N HIS A 145 -8.02 -3.83 -7.78
CA HIS A 145 -7.01 -4.08 -8.82
C HIS A 145 -7.66 -4.31 -10.18
N CYS A 146 -7.12 -3.68 -11.22
CA CYS A 146 -7.55 -3.91 -12.59
C CYS A 146 -7.01 -5.27 -13.08
N ILE A 147 -7.88 -6.15 -13.60
CA ILE A 147 -7.47 -7.51 -14.01
C ILE A 147 -6.41 -7.47 -15.12
N ASN A 148 -6.54 -6.53 -16.04
CA ASN A 148 -5.66 -6.37 -17.20
C ASN A 148 -4.61 -5.27 -16.98
N ASP A 149 -4.21 -5.01 -15.74
CA ASP A 149 -3.18 -4.03 -15.42
C ASP A 149 -1.85 -4.38 -16.11
N PRO A 150 -1.34 -3.50 -17.00
CA PRO A 150 -0.16 -3.80 -17.81
C PRO A 150 1.17 -3.55 -17.08
N VAL A 151 1.14 -3.03 -15.86
CA VAL A 151 2.33 -2.64 -15.09
C VAL A 151 2.50 -3.52 -13.86
N VAL A 152 1.46 -3.63 -13.05
CA VAL A 152 1.46 -4.45 -11.84
C VAL A 152 0.49 -5.61 -12.04
N SER A 153 1.02 -6.82 -12.14
CA SER A 153 0.20 -8.02 -12.28
C SER A 153 -0.82 -8.13 -11.16
N VAL A 154 -2.08 -8.41 -11.50
CA VAL A 154 -3.18 -8.67 -10.55
C VAL A 154 -2.86 -9.78 -9.54
N GLU A 155 -1.90 -10.66 -9.86
CA GLU A 155 -1.41 -11.71 -8.95
C GLU A 155 -0.78 -11.13 -7.67
N ASN A 156 -0.30 -9.90 -7.68
CA ASN A 156 0.11 -9.20 -6.46
C ASN A 156 -1.05 -9.12 -5.45
N SER A 157 -2.19 -8.61 -5.88
CA SER A 157 -3.37 -8.49 -5.03
C SER A 157 -3.99 -9.84 -4.69
N ARG A 158 -4.06 -10.77 -5.64
CA ARG A 158 -4.59 -12.12 -5.39
C ARG A 158 -3.77 -12.86 -4.33
N THR A 159 -2.45 -12.75 -4.40
CA THR A 159 -1.54 -13.40 -3.43
C THR A 159 -1.65 -12.74 -2.06
N LEU A 160 -1.67 -11.41 -2.00
CA LEU A 160 -1.86 -10.68 -0.75
C LEU A 160 -3.22 -10.99 -0.11
N TYR A 161 -4.30 -10.99 -0.91
CA TYR A 161 -5.65 -11.34 -0.45
C TYR A 161 -5.69 -12.74 0.18
N ARG A 162 -5.20 -13.76 -0.56
CA ARG A 162 -5.15 -15.14 -0.05
C ARG A 162 -4.39 -15.22 1.27
N LYS A 163 -3.26 -14.53 1.37
CA LYS A 163 -2.44 -14.55 2.59
C LYS A 163 -3.14 -13.89 3.77
N LEU A 164 -3.83 -12.78 3.56
CA LEU A 164 -4.62 -12.09 4.60
C LEU A 164 -5.81 -12.95 5.04
N ASP A 165 -6.56 -13.52 4.09
CA ASP A 165 -7.72 -14.37 4.35
C ASP A 165 -7.34 -15.66 5.09
N GLU A 166 -6.29 -16.37 4.63
CA GLU A 166 -5.74 -17.57 5.29
C GLU A 166 -5.30 -17.32 6.75
N LYS A 167 -4.93 -16.08 7.08
CA LYS A 167 -4.50 -15.66 8.41
C LYS A 167 -5.61 -14.95 9.20
N ASN A 168 -6.85 -15.02 8.72
CA ASN A 168 -8.06 -14.47 9.35
C ASN A 168 -8.03 -12.95 9.57
N HIS A 169 -7.30 -12.20 8.72
CA HIS A 169 -7.34 -10.74 8.73
C HIS A 169 -8.55 -10.23 7.96
N SER A 170 -9.11 -9.10 8.41
CA SER A 170 -10.26 -8.46 7.75
C SER A 170 -9.82 -7.85 6.42
N VAL A 171 -10.31 -8.39 5.29
CA VAL A 171 -9.96 -7.95 3.95
C VAL A 171 -11.18 -7.96 3.02
N GLU A 172 -11.37 -6.87 2.25
CA GLU A 172 -12.29 -6.81 1.12
C GLU A 172 -11.46 -6.66 -0.17
N TYR A 173 -11.76 -7.45 -1.21
CA TYR A 173 -11.02 -7.42 -2.47
C TYR A 173 -11.97 -7.33 -3.66
N TYR A 174 -11.70 -6.37 -4.56
CA TYR A 174 -12.47 -6.15 -5.77
C TYR A 174 -11.56 -6.15 -7.00
N GLU A 175 -11.85 -7.00 -7.97
CA GLU A 175 -11.22 -7.00 -9.28
C GLU A 175 -12.04 -6.14 -10.26
N ILE A 176 -11.39 -5.14 -10.85
CA ILE A 176 -11.98 -4.25 -11.83
C ILE A 176 -11.79 -4.88 -13.21
N LYS A 177 -12.90 -5.17 -13.89
CA LYS A 177 -12.95 -5.69 -15.25
C LYS A 177 -13.00 -4.54 -16.26
N ASP A 178 -12.71 -4.87 -17.51
CA ASP A 178 -12.88 -3.95 -18.64
C ASP A 178 -12.06 -2.65 -18.53
N TRP A 179 -10.90 -2.72 -17.85
CA TRP A 179 -9.95 -1.63 -17.71
C TRP A 179 -8.52 -2.14 -17.94
N GLU A 180 -7.77 -1.48 -18.85
CA GLU A 180 -6.47 -1.95 -19.35
C GLU A 180 -5.33 -0.98 -19.00
N GLU A 181 -5.53 -0.08 -18.04
CA GLU A 181 -4.51 0.85 -17.59
C GLU A 181 -4.05 0.54 -16.15
N HIS A 182 -2.84 0.94 -15.84
CA HIS A 182 -2.32 0.93 -14.47
C HIS A 182 -2.84 2.15 -13.71
N GLY A 183 -4.00 2.01 -13.07
CA GLY A 183 -4.65 3.12 -12.36
C GLY A 183 -5.44 4.06 -13.26
N GLY A 184 -5.26 5.36 -13.08
CA GLY A 184 -5.95 6.38 -13.87
C GLY A 184 -7.39 6.65 -13.41
N ASN A 185 -8.24 7.09 -14.35
CA ASN A 185 -9.58 7.59 -14.06
C ASN A 185 -10.53 6.57 -13.41
N ILE A 186 -10.26 5.29 -13.53
CA ILE A 186 -11.12 4.25 -12.96
C ILE A 186 -11.22 4.36 -11.43
N TYR A 187 -10.14 4.70 -10.75
CA TYR A 187 -10.12 4.87 -9.31
C TYR A 187 -10.88 6.13 -8.84
N PHE A 188 -11.17 7.06 -9.75
CA PHE A 188 -12.02 8.22 -9.50
C PHE A 188 -13.47 8.02 -9.96
N SER A 189 -13.82 6.82 -10.47
CA SER A 189 -15.21 6.53 -10.86
C SER A 189 -16.14 6.52 -9.64
N GLU A 190 -17.42 6.85 -9.87
CA GLU A 190 -18.42 6.81 -8.79
C GLU A 190 -18.54 5.42 -8.14
N ALA A 191 -18.37 4.35 -8.92
CA ALA A 191 -18.42 2.99 -8.42
C ALA A 191 -17.30 2.71 -7.43
N VAL A 192 -16.06 3.02 -7.79
CA VAL A 192 -14.88 2.81 -6.90
C VAL A 192 -14.96 3.73 -5.68
N LEU A 193 -15.30 5.00 -5.87
CA LEU A 193 -15.46 5.93 -4.76
C LEU A 193 -16.58 5.51 -3.79
N SER A 194 -17.65 4.87 -4.30
CA SER A 194 -18.69 4.31 -3.43
C SER A 194 -18.19 3.15 -2.59
N ILE A 195 -17.42 2.22 -3.19
CA ILE A 195 -16.78 1.10 -2.45
C ILE A 195 -15.88 1.64 -1.33
N ILE A 196 -15.02 2.61 -1.64
CA ILE A 196 -14.13 3.24 -0.65
C ILE A 196 -14.94 3.91 0.47
N GLN A 197 -16.00 4.65 0.13
CA GLN A 197 -16.84 5.31 1.13
C GLN A 197 -17.58 4.31 2.03
N ASP A 198 -18.06 3.20 1.47
CA ASP A 198 -18.74 2.17 2.24
C ASP A 198 -17.76 1.41 3.14
N PHE A 199 -16.54 1.16 2.68
CA PHE A 199 -15.46 0.63 3.52
C PHE A 199 -15.17 1.56 4.71
N ILE A 200 -14.97 2.86 4.46
CA ILE A 200 -14.74 3.86 5.52
C ILE A 200 -15.90 3.91 6.51
N LYS A 201 -17.16 3.81 6.06
CA LYS A 201 -18.33 3.78 6.97
C LYS A 201 -18.40 2.54 7.84
N LYS A 202 -18.03 1.38 7.30
CA LYS A 202 -18.05 0.10 8.03
C LYS A 202 -16.95 0.01 9.11
N THR A 203 -15.84 0.72 8.91
CA THR A 203 -14.64 0.63 9.76
C THR A 203 -14.48 1.78 10.75
N LYS A 204 -15.42 2.73 10.74
CA LYS A 204 -15.50 3.85 11.70
C LYS A 204 -15.79 3.41 13.13
#